data_49445175a728438f7f41589b38976fd5
#
_entry.id   49445175a728438f7f41589b38976fd5
#
_cell.length_a   1.000
_cell.length_b   1.000
_cell.length_c   1.000
_cell.angle_alpha   90.00
_cell.angle_beta   90.00
_cell.angle_gamma   90.00
#
_symmetry.space_group_name_H-M   'P 1'
#
loop_
_entity.id
_entity.type
_entity.pdbx_description
1 polymer ?
#
loop_
_entity_poly.entity_id
_entity_poly.type
_entity_poly.pdbx_seq_one_letter_code
_entity_poly.pdbx_strand_id
1 'polypeptide(L)'
;MTSIRFRKEILAGLALLSSVALGCADTTEGGGNVRVVKTPEAQSAQTSGISPDKQAEVQLLLQQRDPSTLRCYQDVLDEKHDRAFKGTVIVLLSLEPGGKGTAQVIGGTLNNKEVSDCVISKLNEFEYPQVQQAGTMQYVYRFEPAY
;
A
#
# COMPACT_ATOMS: atom_id res chain seq x y z
N MET A 1 54.00 -4.38 -4.52
CA MET A 1 54.74 -4.65 -3.28
C MET A 1 54.55 -3.49 -2.34
N THR A 2 53.67 -3.58 -1.41
CA THR A 2 53.74 -2.82 -0.14
C THR A 2 52.75 -3.45 0.81
N SER A 3 53.30 -4.20 1.70
CA SER A 3 52.64 -4.92 2.79
C SER A 3 52.40 -3.94 3.94
N ILE A 4 51.17 -3.82 4.40
CA ILE A 4 50.86 -3.14 5.65
C ILE A 4 50.32 -4.14 6.66
N ARG A 5 51.11 -4.25 7.71
CA ARG A 5 50.95 -5.19 8.80
C ARG A 5 49.80 -4.82 9.74
N PHE A 6 49.05 -5.82 10.06
CA PHE A 6 48.10 -5.91 11.15
C PHE A 6 48.77 -5.69 12.51
N ARG A 7 48.24 -4.78 13.29
CA ARG A 7 48.50 -4.74 14.74
C ARG A 7 47.24 -5.10 15.48
N LYS A 8 47.31 -6.23 16.14
CA LYS A 8 46.42 -6.63 17.21
C LYS A 8 46.69 -5.75 18.40
N GLU A 9 45.70 -5.13 18.94
CA GLU A 9 45.64 -4.73 20.33
C GLU A 9 44.38 -5.30 20.96
N ILE A 10 44.62 -6.20 21.85
CA ILE A 10 43.70 -6.76 22.82
C ILE A 10 43.70 -5.85 24.01
N LEU A 11 42.57 -5.32 24.41
CA LEU A 11 42.35 -4.89 25.77
C LEU A 11 40.93 -5.18 26.22
N ALA A 12 40.88 -6.07 27.18
CA ALA A 12 39.75 -6.42 27.99
C ALA A 12 39.26 -5.24 28.81
N GLY A 13 37.99 -5.07 28.88
CA GLY A 13 37.37 -4.06 29.75
C GLY A 13 35.94 -4.50 30.09
N LEU A 14 35.85 -5.02 31.25
CA LEU A 14 34.73 -5.52 32.02
C LEU A 14 33.71 -4.41 32.35
N ALA A 15 32.46 -4.84 32.46
CA ALA A 15 31.47 -4.40 33.43
C ALA A 15 30.37 -3.40 33.08
N LEU A 16 29.22 -3.85 33.50
CA LEU A 16 28.08 -3.17 34.13
C LEU A 16 26.97 -2.61 33.22
N LEU A 17 25.90 -3.40 33.18
CA LEU A 17 24.58 -3.11 33.81
C LEU A 17 24.09 -1.69 33.64
N SER A 18 23.04 -1.54 32.89
CA SER A 18 21.83 -0.88 33.40
C SER A 18 20.89 -0.47 32.31
N SER A 19 19.69 -0.98 32.45
CA SER A 19 18.47 -0.19 32.47
C SER A 19 17.90 0.27 31.15
N VAL A 20 16.89 -0.46 30.75
CA VAL A 20 15.53 0.03 30.54
C VAL A 20 15.45 1.51 30.18
N ALA A 21 15.19 1.74 28.93
CA ALA A 21 14.47 2.91 28.52
C ALA A 21 13.34 2.47 27.58
N LEU A 22 12.17 2.26 28.16
CA LEU A 22 10.92 2.47 27.45
C LEU A 22 10.93 3.93 26.99
N GLY A 23 10.83 4.13 25.70
CA GLY A 23 10.76 5.47 25.16
C GLY A 23 10.49 5.43 23.67
N CYS A 24 9.43 4.78 23.26
CA CYS A 24 8.85 5.05 21.95
C CYS A 24 7.96 6.28 22.09
N ALA A 25 8.57 7.44 21.99
CA ALA A 25 7.85 8.65 21.66
C ALA A 25 7.90 8.78 20.14
N ASP A 26 6.91 8.22 19.49
CA ASP A 26 6.65 8.48 18.08
C ASP A 26 5.93 9.82 18.01
N THR A 27 6.74 10.86 17.81
CA THR A 27 6.22 12.20 17.55
C THR A 27 6.20 12.38 16.06
N THR A 28 5.12 11.96 15.43
CA THR A 28 4.85 12.33 14.05
C THR A 28 3.99 13.58 14.05
N GLU A 29 4.62 14.72 13.89
CA GLU A 29 3.94 15.98 13.60
C GLU A 29 3.62 16.08 12.11
N GLY A 30 2.38 16.38 11.82
CA GLY A 30 1.98 17.29 10.75
C GLY A 30 1.78 16.68 9.36
N GLY A 31 0.54 16.45 9.05
CA GLY A 31 0.05 16.27 7.69
C GLY A 31 -1.28 15.53 7.74
N GLY A 32 -2.32 16.12 7.18
CA GLY A 32 -3.69 15.59 7.21
C GLY A 32 -3.75 14.08 6.98
N ASN A 33 -4.00 13.34 8.05
CA ASN A 33 -3.89 11.90 8.04
C ASN A 33 -5.18 11.27 7.53
N VAL A 34 -5.19 10.91 6.29
CA VAL A 34 -6.14 9.91 5.80
C VAL A 34 -5.51 8.54 6.02
N ARG A 35 -6.17 7.70 6.79
CA ARG A 35 -5.72 6.35 7.08
C ARG A 35 -6.46 5.35 6.21
N VAL A 36 -5.75 4.68 5.32
CA VAL A 36 -6.27 3.47 4.71
C VAL A 36 -6.15 2.35 5.74
N VAL A 37 -7.26 1.99 6.34
CA VAL A 37 -7.30 0.86 7.26
C VAL A 37 -7.44 -0.42 6.43
N LYS A 38 -6.38 -1.20 6.38
CA LYS A 38 -6.41 -2.55 5.82
C LYS A 38 -7.05 -3.48 6.82
N THR A 39 -8.22 -3.97 6.49
CA THR A 39 -8.79 -5.13 7.19
C THR A 39 -8.36 -6.37 6.43
N PRO A 40 -7.62 -7.30 7.05
CA PRO A 40 -7.15 -8.52 6.38
C PRO A 40 -8.27 -9.46 5.92
N GLU A 41 -9.48 -9.27 6.43
CA GLU A 41 -10.59 -10.23 6.25
C GLU A 41 -11.42 -10.08 4.98
N ALA A 42 -11.21 -9.04 4.18
CA ALA A 42 -12.01 -8.85 2.95
C ALA A 42 -11.38 -9.48 1.69
N GLN A 43 -10.36 -10.31 1.85
CA GLN A 43 -9.54 -10.77 0.74
C GLN A 43 -9.84 -12.19 0.27
N SER A 44 -11.01 -12.72 0.47
CA SER A 44 -11.49 -13.80 -0.38
C SER A 44 -11.93 -13.23 -1.74
N ALA A 45 -11.05 -12.42 -2.30
CA ALA A 45 -11.17 -11.88 -3.63
C ALA A 45 -11.14 -13.04 -4.61
N GLN A 46 -12.19 -13.18 -5.38
CA GLN A 46 -12.24 -14.15 -6.46
C GLN A 46 -11.12 -13.86 -7.44
N THR A 47 -10.01 -14.56 -7.27
CA THR A 47 -8.87 -14.48 -8.16
C THR A 47 -8.96 -15.66 -9.10
N SER A 48 -8.96 -15.41 -10.40
CA SER A 48 -8.91 -16.46 -11.40
C SER A 48 -7.72 -16.24 -12.34
N GLY A 49 -7.01 -17.32 -12.64
CA GLY A 49 -5.94 -17.33 -13.64
C GLY A 49 -4.58 -16.79 -13.18
N ILE A 50 -4.46 -16.20 -11.99
CA ILE A 50 -3.21 -15.66 -11.48
C ILE A 50 -2.64 -16.58 -10.39
N SER A 51 -1.37 -16.97 -10.51
CA SER A 51 -0.72 -17.79 -9.49
C SER A 51 -0.63 -17.06 -8.14
N PRO A 52 -0.65 -17.77 -7.00
CA PRO A 52 -0.60 -17.15 -5.67
C PRO A 52 0.60 -16.22 -5.46
N ASP A 53 1.76 -16.59 -5.98
CA ASP A 53 2.96 -15.76 -5.88
C ASP A 53 2.79 -14.42 -6.60
N LYS A 54 2.21 -14.45 -7.82
CA LYS A 54 1.93 -13.24 -8.58
C LYS A 54 0.82 -12.40 -7.97
N GLN A 55 -0.16 -13.03 -7.33
CA GLN A 55 -1.15 -12.30 -6.53
C GLN A 55 -0.50 -11.52 -5.39
N ALA A 56 0.44 -12.15 -4.68
CA ALA A 56 1.17 -11.49 -3.59
C ALA A 56 2.02 -10.32 -4.11
N GLU A 57 2.71 -10.48 -5.26
CA GLU A 57 3.47 -9.40 -5.89
C GLU A 57 2.57 -8.21 -6.27
N VAL A 58 1.41 -8.48 -6.88
CA VAL A 58 0.45 -7.44 -7.26
C VAL A 58 -0.12 -6.75 -6.02
N GLN A 59 -0.47 -7.49 -4.98
CA GLN A 59 -0.94 -6.91 -3.74
C GLN A 59 0.10 -6.00 -3.10
N LEU A 60 1.37 -6.41 -3.10
CA LEU A 60 2.47 -5.60 -2.59
C LEU A 60 2.63 -4.32 -3.41
N LEU A 61 2.57 -4.41 -4.74
CA LEU A 61 2.60 -3.25 -5.62
C LEU A 61 1.48 -2.26 -5.30
N LEU A 62 0.23 -2.75 -5.20
CA LEU A 62 -0.91 -1.91 -4.87
C LEU A 62 -0.72 -1.23 -3.51
N GLN A 63 -0.19 -1.95 -2.52
CA GLN A 63 0.13 -1.39 -1.22
C GLN A 63 1.18 -0.30 -1.27
N GLN A 64 2.23 -0.48 -2.05
CA GLN A 64 3.27 0.53 -2.23
C GLN A 64 2.77 1.79 -2.95
N ARG A 65 1.74 1.63 -3.79
CA ARG A 65 1.12 2.70 -4.56
C ARG A 65 -0.13 3.31 -3.90
N ASP A 66 -0.54 2.79 -2.74
CA ASP A 66 -1.67 3.34 -1.96
C ASP A 66 -1.65 4.88 -1.83
N PRO A 67 -0.50 5.54 -1.61
CA PRO A 67 -0.49 7.00 -1.51
C PRO A 67 -1.00 7.74 -2.75
N SER A 68 -0.85 7.16 -3.94
CA SER A 68 -1.33 7.78 -5.17
C SER A 68 -2.84 7.66 -5.34
N THR A 69 -3.41 6.51 -4.97
CA THR A 69 -4.87 6.31 -4.98
C THR A 69 -5.57 7.03 -3.83
N LEU A 70 -4.86 7.17 -2.71
CA LEU A 70 -5.35 7.91 -1.56
C LEU A 70 -5.55 9.40 -1.85
N ARG A 71 -4.69 10.00 -2.67
CA ARG A 71 -4.84 11.39 -3.10
C ARG A 71 -6.15 11.63 -3.81
N CYS A 72 -6.61 10.68 -4.63
CA CYS A 72 -7.92 10.79 -5.30
C CYS A 72 -9.08 11.01 -4.32
N TYR A 73 -9.02 10.36 -3.17
CA TYR A 73 -10.01 10.53 -2.11
C TYR A 73 -9.78 11.83 -1.34
N GLN A 74 -8.53 12.17 -1.05
CA GLN A 74 -8.17 13.34 -0.26
C GLN A 74 -8.57 14.63 -0.96
N ASP A 75 -8.32 14.75 -2.26
CA ASP A 75 -8.68 15.92 -3.06
C ASP A 75 -10.19 16.19 -2.98
N VAL A 76 -11.02 15.16 -3.11
CA VAL A 76 -12.48 15.28 -3.01
C VAL A 76 -12.93 15.54 -1.56
N LEU A 77 -12.25 14.95 -0.56
CA LEU A 77 -12.54 15.17 0.85
C LEU A 77 -12.26 16.64 1.24
N ASP A 78 -11.15 17.18 0.77
CA ASP A 78 -10.74 18.56 1.04
C ASP A 78 -11.72 19.56 0.42
N GLU A 79 -12.28 19.24 -0.75
CA GLU A 79 -13.32 20.06 -1.38
C GLU A 79 -14.65 19.99 -0.63
N LYS A 80 -15.06 18.79 -0.22
CA LYS A 80 -16.35 18.57 0.43
C LYS A 80 -16.41 19.00 1.88
N HIS A 81 -15.28 18.96 2.60
CA HIS A 81 -15.20 19.19 4.05
C HIS A 81 -16.17 18.34 4.88
N ASP A 82 -16.53 17.15 4.38
CA ASP A 82 -17.54 16.27 4.97
C ASP A 82 -16.89 15.08 5.68
N ARG A 83 -16.97 15.08 7.02
CA ARG A 83 -16.46 13.98 7.86
C ARG A 83 -17.21 12.66 7.67
N ALA A 84 -18.42 12.69 7.14
CA ALA A 84 -19.19 11.51 6.82
C ALA A 84 -18.78 10.90 5.46
N PHE A 85 -17.96 11.61 4.68
CA PHE A 85 -17.46 11.13 3.39
C PHE A 85 -16.43 10.01 3.58
N LYS A 86 -16.93 8.79 3.68
CA LYS A 86 -16.11 7.58 3.87
C LYS A 86 -16.78 6.38 3.20
N GLY A 87 -16.00 5.37 2.91
CA GLY A 87 -16.55 4.15 2.30
C GLY A 87 -15.48 3.29 1.65
N THR A 88 -15.93 2.36 0.84
CA THR A 88 -15.09 1.43 0.10
C THR A 88 -15.28 1.59 -1.39
N VAL A 89 -14.22 1.31 -2.15
CA VAL A 89 -14.25 1.13 -3.60
C VAL A 89 -13.69 -0.25 -3.89
N ILE A 90 -14.49 -1.10 -4.52
CA ILE A 90 -14.10 -2.45 -4.92
C ILE A 90 -13.73 -2.42 -6.39
N VAL A 91 -12.48 -2.79 -6.66
CA VAL A 91 -11.91 -2.77 -8.01
C VAL A 91 -11.68 -4.21 -8.48
N LEU A 92 -12.09 -4.51 -9.70
CA LEU A 92 -11.66 -5.67 -10.45
C LEU A 92 -10.47 -5.26 -11.31
N LEU A 93 -9.33 -5.89 -11.07
CA LEU A 93 -8.11 -5.72 -11.84
C LEU A 93 -7.95 -6.91 -12.79
N SER A 94 -7.92 -6.65 -14.09
CA SER A 94 -7.62 -7.64 -15.13
C SER A 94 -6.18 -7.48 -15.54
N LEU A 95 -5.39 -8.55 -15.40
CA LEU A 95 -3.97 -8.58 -15.77
C LEU A 95 -3.76 -9.40 -17.03
N GLU A 96 -2.93 -8.88 -17.92
CA GLU A 96 -2.53 -9.54 -19.15
C GLU A 96 -1.07 -10.02 -19.09
N PRO A 97 -0.71 -11.08 -19.85
CA PRO A 97 0.68 -11.43 -20.05
C PRO A 97 1.46 -10.21 -20.59
N GLY A 98 2.55 -9.85 -19.92
CA GLY A 98 3.32 -8.67 -20.30
C GLY A 98 3.20 -7.49 -19.33
N GLY A 99 2.45 -7.65 -18.25
CA GLY A 99 2.43 -6.67 -17.16
C GLY A 99 1.47 -5.48 -17.36
N LYS A 100 0.56 -5.57 -18.32
CA LYS A 100 -0.52 -4.61 -18.47
C LYS A 100 -1.69 -4.98 -17.56
N GLY A 101 -2.28 -3.99 -16.91
CA GLY A 101 -3.47 -4.14 -16.09
C GLY A 101 -4.57 -3.17 -16.51
N THR A 102 -5.80 -3.63 -16.42
CA THR A 102 -6.99 -2.80 -16.62
C THR A 102 -7.87 -2.89 -15.38
N ALA A 103 -8.24 -1.76 -14.81
CA ALA A 103 -9.04 -1.66 -13.60
C ALA A 103 -10.47 -1.24 -13.92
N GLN A 104 -11.43 -1.80 -13.21
CA GLN A 104 -12.84 -1.42 -13.22
C GLN A 104 -13.38 -1.37 -11.80
N VAL A 105 -14.20 -0.39 -11.48
CA VAL A 105 -14.96 -0.42 -10.22
C VAL A 105 -16.17 -1.33 -10.39
N ILE A 106 -16.26 -2.35 -9.53
CA ILE A 106 -17.35 -3.33 -9.55
C ILE A 106 -18.31 -3.19 -8.37
N GLY A 107 -18.01 -2.30 -7.43
CA GLY A 107 -18.83 -2.06 -6.26
C GLY A 107 -18.16 -1.18 -5.22
N GLY A 108 -18.78 -1.11 -4.05
CA GLY A 108 -18.29 -0.34 -2.92
C GLY A 108 -19.40 0.47 -2.27
N THR A 109 -19.08 1.14 -1.19
CA THR A 109 -20.00 2.01 -0.45
C THR A 109 -19.71 3.49 -0.65
N LEU A 110 -18.52 3.82 -1.18
CA LEU A 110 -18.16 5.20 -1.53
C LEU A 110 -18.73 5.52 -2.92
N ASN A 111 -19.96 6.04 -2.95
CA ASN A 111 -20.65 6.39 -4.18
C ASN A 111 -20.19 7.77 -4.67
N ASN A 112 -18.94 7.87 -5.10
CA ASN A 112 -18.39 9.09 -5.68
C ASN A 112 -17.66 8.76 -6.99
N LYS A 113 -18.17 9.31 -8.08
CA LYS A 113 -17.65 9.04 -9.42
C LYS A 113 -16.23 9.60 -9.61
N GLU A 114 -15.95 10.75 -9.08
CA GLU A 114 -14.68 11.44 -9.23
C GLU A 114 -13.55 10.64 -8.57
N VAL A 115 -13.76 10.18 -7.33
CA VAL A 115 -12.81 9.28 -6.65
C VAL A 115 -12.64 8.00 -7.45
N SER A 116 -13.73 7.40 -7.91
CA SER A 116 -13.69 6.14 -8.66
C SER A 116 -12.92 6.27 -9.97
N ASP A 117 -13.18 7.29 -10.74
CA ASP A 117 -12.51 7.54 -12.03
C ASP A 117 -11.02 7.83 -11.83
N CYS A 118 -10.68 8.63 -10.82
CA CYS A 118 -9.29 8.90 -10.47
C CYS A 118 -8.55 7.62 -10.05
N VAL A 119 -9.15 6.79 -9.18
CA VAL A 119 -8.56 5.50 -8.77
C VAL A 119 -8.31 4.60 -9.97
N ILE A 120 -9.30 4.44 -10.87
CA ILE A 120 -9.15 3.66 -12.11
C ILE A 120 -8.00 4.20 -12.96
N SER A 121 -7.94 5.53 -13.16
CA SER A 121 -6.87 6.15 -13.94
C SER A 121 -5.50 5.82 -13.37
N LYS A 122 -5.34 5.95 -12.04
CA LYS A 122 -4.07 5.61 -11.37
C LYS A 122 -3.70 4.14 -11.50
N LEU A 123 -4.66 3.25 -11.34
CA LEU A 123 -4.43 1.81 -11.47
C LEU A 123 -4.04 1.42 -12.90
N ASN A 124 -4.61 2.04 -13.92
CA ASN A 124 -4.27 1.77 -15.32
C ASN A 124 -2.88 2.32 -15.71
N GLU A 125 -2.33 3.26 -14.93
CA GLU A 125 -0.98 3.79 -15.13
C GLU A 125 0.12 2.90 -14.51
N PHE A 126 -0.25 1.92 -13.66
CA PHE A 126 0.74 1.09 -12.99
C PHE A 126 1.31 0.01 -13.92
N GLU A 127 2.60 -0.25 -13.77
CA GLU A 127 3.25 -1.41 -14.36
C GLU A 127 3.13 -2.59 -13.41
N TYR A 128 2.45 -3.63 -13.85
CA TYR A 128 2.20 -4.82 -13.05
C TYR A 128 3.25 -5.91 -13.30
N PRO A 129 3.46 -6.81 -12.34
CA PRO A 129 4.26 -8.00 -12.55
C PRO A 129 3.74 -8.82 -13.74
N GLN A 130 4.66 -9.35 -14.53
CA GLN A 130 4.28 -10.23 -15.64
C GLN A 130 3.62 -11.49 -15.13
N VAL A 131 2.44 -11.79 -15.66
CA VAL A 131 1.71 -13.02 -15.42
C VAL A 131 1.85 -13.96 -16.60
N GLN A 132 1.81 -15.26 -16.36
CA GLN A 132 1.93 -16.26 -17.43
C GLN A 132 0.64 -16.39 -18.25
N GLN A 133 -0.47 -16.19 -17.59
CA GLN A 133 -1.81 -16.25 -18.17
C GLN A 133 -2.60 -15.03 -17.73
N ALA A 134 -3.49 -14.57 -18.60
CA ALA A 134 -4.42 -13.52 -18.23
C ALA A 134 -5.29 -13.96 -17.04
N GLY A 135 -5.53 -13.05 -16.14
CA GLY A 135 -6.34 -13.35 -14.98
C GLY A 135 -6.89 -12.10 -14.33
N THR A 136 -7.76 -12.30 -13.37
CA THR A 136 -8.43 -11.20 -12.66
C THR A 136 -8.23 -11.33 -11.16
N MET A 137 -8.17 -10.21 -10.47
CA MET A 137 -8.22 -10.15 -9.02
C MET A 137 -9.05 -8.96 -8.56
N GLN A 138 -9.68 -9.11 -7.40
CA GLN A 138 -10.38 -8.01 -6.76
C GLN A 138 -9.48 -7.36 -5.71
N TYR A 139 -9.60 -6.05 -5.57
CA TYR A 139 -8.95 -5.29 -4.52
C TYR A 139 -9.93 -4.29 -3.91
N VAL A 140 -9.90 -4.16 -2.59
CA VAL A 140 -10.81 -3.27 -1.86
C VAL A 140 -10.01 -2.11 -1.27
N TYR A 141 -10.32 -0.91 -1.73
CA TYR A 141 -9.86 0.33 -1.13
C TYR A 141 -10.86 0.76 -0.06
N ARG A 142 -10.37 1.05 1.14
CA ARG A 142 -11.17 1.63 2.21
C ARG A 142 -10.66 3.03 2.48
N PHE A 143 -11.55 3.99 2.34
CA PHE A 143 -11.29 5.40 2.55
C PHE A 143 -12.00 5.88 3.81
N GLU A 144 -11.25 6.47 4.71
CA GLU A 144 -11.76 7.04 5.96
C GLU A 144 -11.01 8.34 6.23
N PRO A 145 -11.71 9.43 6.63
CA PRO A 145 -11.03 10.65 7.05
C PRO A 145 -10.24 10.37 8.34
N ALA A 146 -9.00 10.84 8.40
CA ALA A 146 -8.22 10.80 9.63
C ALA A 146 -8.33 12.15 10.35
N TYR A 147 -8.94 12.12 11.49
CA TYR A 147 -9.04 13.28 12.39
C TYR A 147 -8.53 12.91 13.77
#